data_caf9ce37ffbc0f88545bcf0eda2266a2
#
_entry.id   caf9ce37ffbc0f88545bcf0eda2266a2
#
_cell.length_a   1.000
_cell.length_b   1.000
_cell.length_c   1.000
_cell.angle_alpha   90.00
_cell.angle_beta   90.00
_cell.angle_gamma   90.00
#
_symmetry.space_group_name_H-M   'P 1'
#
loop_
_entity.id
_entity.type
_entity.pdbx_description
1 polymer ?
#
loop_
_entity_poly.entity_id
_entity_poly.type
_entity_poly.pdbx_seq_one_letter_code
_entity_poly.pdbx_strand_id
1 'polypeptide(L)'
;MPTLLHSSETESLVGIQFSVFGPEEIVRRSVVEVTTSNTQEGKIGGLADPRMGVLENGKLCRSCGLNNHGCPGHFGHHHLARPVYQYQFFKMIQKILRCVCVKCGKLLINKETAKGMKRSKGENRWKAVLTACQDVTRCGEQTEDGCGARQPHRYHDEDLCRIVAEWKGLPPSEGAAAAAAGPAAGPESSSTRRFLEPEYVYRLLRRISDEDVDFMGFNRLWCRPDWMMCTVLAIPPPQVRPSVLQDNNQRSEDDLTQKLIDIIKANTTLAEKIAKKSTKRAIDEWWMVLQYHIATLVNNDIPGVAQSAQRSGRPLKSLQQRLGSKEGRIRNNLQGKRVEFSARSVITPDPNISVGELGVPTKVATNLTFPERVTAFNIDRLYALVQNGPDVYPGAKSIQRLDGRSISLKHVNTKKEILYEGDIVHRHLLDGDPVLFNRQPSLHRMSMMCHRVRVLPYSTFRLNVSVTKPYNADFDGDRILSQTGSCQ
;
A
#
# COMPACT_ATOMS: atom_id res chain seq x y z
N MET A 1 -22.50 -9.28 33.15
CA MET A 1 -22.42 -8.71 31.80
C MET A 1 -21.69 -7.40 31.90
N PRO A 2 -20.51 -7.23 31.31
CA PRO A 2 -19.86 -5.91 31.29
C PRO A 2 -20.61 -5.03 30.29
N THR A 3 -21.21 -3.97 30.79
CA THR A 3 -21.72 -2.85 29.99
C THR A 3 -20.58 -2.24 29.20
N LEU A 4 -20.57 -2.46 27.89
CA LEU A 4 -19.74 -1.69 26.97
C LEU A 4 -20.20 -0.23 27.05
N LEU A 5 -19.45 0.55 27.82
CA LEU A 5 -19.48 2.01 27.74
C LEU A 5 -19.06 2.37 26.29
N HIS A 6 -20.01 2.63 25.44
CA HIS A 6 -19.73 3.35 24.19
C HIS A 6 -19.18 4.71 24.57
N SER A 7 -17.90 4.92 24.38
CA SER A 7 -17.33 6.25 24.39
C SER A 7 -18.02 7.05 23.27
N SER A 8 -18.73 8.07 23.64
CA SER A 8 -19.41 9.00 22.71
C SER A 8 -18.44 9.96 22.01
N GLU A 9 -17.14 9.70 22.05
CA GLU A 9 -16.15 10.48 21.36
C GLU A 9 -16.11 10.03 19.90
N THR A 10 -16.70 10.87 19.05
CA THR A 10 -16.57 10.77 17.59
C THR A 10 -15.17 11.22 17.20
N GLU A 11 -14.32 10.29 16.80
CA GLU A 11 -13.03 10.60 16.21
C GLU A 11 -13.24 11.03 14.73
N SER A 12 -12.73 12.20 14.38
CA SER A 12 -12.71 12.67 13.00
C SER A 12 -11.33 12.44 12.38
N LEU A 13 -11.29 11.85 11.17
CA LEU A 13 -10.04 11.71 10.42
C LEU A 13 -9.59 13.07 9.91
N VAL A 14 -8.52 13.64 10.50
CA VAL A 14 -7.98 14.96 10.14
C VAL A 14 -7.04 14.88 8.94
N GLY A 15 -6.34 13.77 8.77
CA GLY A 15 -5.39 13.59 7.69
C GLY A 15 -4.65 12.25 7.74
N ILE A 16 -3.89 11.98 6.69
CA ILE A 16 -3.03 10.80 6.58
C ILE A 16 -1.59 11.27 6.43
N GLN A 17 -0.70 10.79 7.31
CA GLN A 17 0.73 11.05 7.27
C GLN A 17 1.48 9.82 6.75
N PHE A 18 2.16 9.96 5.61
CA PHE A 18 3.08 8.93 5.14
C PHE A 18 4.43 9.07 5.84
N SER A 19 4.99 7.94 6.28
CA SER A 19 6.27 7.89 6.99
C SER A 19 7.11 6.71 6.53
N VAL A 20 8.41 6.75 6.83
CA VAL A 20 9.30 5.59 6.72
C VAL A 20 9.41 4.97 8.10
N PHE A 21 9.05 3.70 8.24
CA PHE A 21 9.17 3.01 9.52
C PHE A 21 10.64 2.73 9.87
N GLY A 22 11.03 3.16 11.06
CA GLY A 22 12.31 2.76 11.63
C GLY A 22 12.30 1.29 12.07
N PRO A 23 13.48 0.68 12.27
CA PRO A 23 13.58 -0.72 12.68
C PRO A 23 12.86 -1.01 14.00
N GLU A 24 12.94 -0.10 14.97
CA GLU A 24 12.25 -0.22 16.27
C GLU A 24 10.72 -0.21 16.11
N GLU A 25 10.20 0.65 15.24
CA GLU A 25 8.77 0.73 14.97
C GLU A 25 8.25 -0.53 14.26
N ILE A 26 9.03 -1.09 13.33
CA ILE A 26 8.69 -2.36 12.66
C ILE A 26 8.60 -3.49 13.69
N VAL A 27 9.58 -3.60 14.60
CA VAL A 27 9.58 -4.62 15.65
C VAL A 27 8.42 -4.43 16.62
N ARG A 28 8.13 -3.18 17.04
CA ARG A 28 7.04 -2.85 17.95
C ARG A 28 5.67 -3.22 17.38
N ARG A 29 5.45 -3.03 16.08
CA ARG A 29 4.18 -3.35 15.39
C ARG A 29 4.07 -4.82 15.01
N SER A 30 5.16 -5.55 15.05
CA SER A 30 5.22 -6.95 14.66
C SER A 30 4.79 -7.88 15.80
N VAL A 31 4.02 -8.90 15.45
CA VAL A 31 3.58 -9.94 16.40
C VAL A 31 4.53 -11.13 16.48
N VAL A 32 5.45 -11.27 15.49
CA VAL A 32 6.35 -12.42 15.40
C VAL A 32 7.62 -12.10 14.62
N GLU A 33 8.74 -12.65 15.11
CA GLU A 33 9.97 -12.76 14.32
C GLU A 33 9.91 -14.01 13.43
N VAL A 34 10.03 -13.82 12.12
CA VAL A 34 10.07 -14.91 11.16
C VAL A 34 11.52 -15.30 10.93
N THR A 35 11.90 -16.47 11.38
CA THR A 35 13.28 -16.99 11.30
C THR A 35 13.46 -18.04 10.22
N THR A 36 12.38 -18.72 9.82
CA THR A 36 12.44 -19.82 8.86
C THR A 36 11.63 -19.54 7.59
N SER A 37 12.10 -20.05 6.46
CA SER A 37 11.43 -19.95 5.16
C SER A 37 10.25 -20.92 5.01
N ASN A 38 9.77 -21.54 6.10
CA ASN A 38 8.71 -22.51 6.04
C ASN A 38 7.34 -21.87 5.83
N THR A 39 6.58 -22.38 4.86
CA THR A 39 5.23 -21.91 4.50
C THR A 39 4.12 -22.80 5.05
N GLN A 40 4.45 -23.91 5.74
CA GLN A 40 3.44 -24.77 6.33
C GLN A 40 2.65 -24.02 7.41
N GLU A 41 1.33 -24.12 7.34
CA GLU A 41 0.46 -23.55 8.34
C GLU A 41 0.69 -24.14 9.74
N GLY A 42 0.61 -23.29 10.76
CA GLY A 42 0.76 -23.70 12.15
C GLY A 42 2.20 -23.79 12.66
N LYS A 43 3.23 -23.66 11.82
CA LYS A 43 4.63 -23.59 12.28
C LYS A 43 4.95 -22.21 12.84
N ILE A 44 5.37 -22.19 14.09
CA ILE A 44 5.84 -20.98 14.78
C ILE A 44 7.16 -20.52 14.18
N GLY A 45 7.28 -19.21 13.94
CA GLY A 45 8.48 -18.59 13.34
C GLY A 45 8.61 -18.81 11.83
N GLY A 46 7.59 -19.34 11.15
CA GLY A 46 7.50 -19.47 9.69
C GLY A 46 6.73 -18.35 9.04
N LEU A 47 6.68 -18.37 7.71
CA LEU A 47 5.93 -17.38 6.90
C LEU A 47 4.40 -17.48 7.04
N ALA A 48 3.88 -18.63 7.49
CA ALA A 48 2.46 -18.86 7.78
C ALA A 48 2.21 -19.06 9.29
N ASP A 49 2.90 -18.29 10.12
CA ASP A 49 2.71 -18.31 11.58
C ASP A 49 1.28 -17.90 11.95
N PRO A 50 0.54 -18.67 12.77
CA PRO A 50 -0.84 -18.40 13.13
C PRO A 50 -1.04 -17.11 13.94
N ARG A 51 0.03 -16.48 14.43
CA ARG A 51 -0.02 -15.15 15.05
C ARG A 51 -0.15 -14.02 14.03
N MET A 52 0.28 -14.24 12.78
CA MET A 52 0.15 -13.25 11.70
C MET A 52 -1.25 -13.20 11.09
N GLY A 53 -2.11 -14.17 11.39
CA GLY A 53 -3.46 -14.29 10.87
C GLY A 53 -3.75 -15.68 10.33
N VAL A 54 -5.00 -15.92 9.99
CA VAL A 54 -5.48 -17.22 9.50
C VAL A 54 -6.21 -17.06 8.18
N LEU A 55 -6.06 -18.04 7.28
CA LEU A 55 -6.74 -18.08 5.97
C LEU A 55 -7.89 -19.09 5.95
N GLU A 56 -7.76 -20.18 6.71
CA GLU A 56 -8.72 -21.28 6.70
C GLU A 56 -9.95 -20.99 7.58
N ASN A 57 -11.09 -21.46 7.12
CA ASN A 57 -12.33 -21.41 7.90
C ASN A 57 -12.21 -22.27 9.16
N GLY A 58 -12.79 -21.80 10.26
CA GLY A 58 -12.80 -22.51 11.54
C GLY A 58 -11.55 -22.38 12.39
N LYS A 59 -10.46 -21.77 11.88
CA LYS A 59 -9.28 -21.42 12.66
C LYS A 59 -9.39 -20.01 13.25
N LEU A 60 -8.78 -19.79 14.43
CA LEU A 60 -8.71 -18.51 15.10
C LEU A 60 -7.27 -17.97 15.08
N CYS A 61 -7.13 -16.67 14.85
CA CYS A 61 -5.86 -15.98 14.94
C CYS A 61 -5.36 -15.97 16.37
N ARG A 62 -4.11 -16.35 16.62
CA ARG A 62 -3.54 -16.38 17.97
C ARG A 62 -3.25 -15.01 18.57
N SER A 63 -3.20 -13.94 17.75
CA SER A 63 -2.96 -12.57 18.23
C SER A 63 -4.23 -11.84 18.61
N CYS A 64 -5.31 -11.93 17.80
CA CYS A 64 -6.56 -11.20 18.04
C CYS A 64 -7.75 -12.09 18.39
N GLY A 65 -7.64 -13.42 18.32
CA GLY A 65 -8.72 -14.36 18.62
C GLY A 65 -9.86 -14.38 17.58
N LEU A 66 -9.76 -13.61 16.49
CA LEU A 66 -10.77 -13.53 15.46
C LEU A 66 -10.57 -14.60 14.38
N ASN A 67 -11.64 -14.92 13.67
CA ASN A 67 -11.63 -15.83 12.53
C ASN A 67 -11.05 -15.15 11.26
N ASN A 68 -10.97 -15.89 10.15
CA ASN A 68 -10.45 -15.39 8.88
C ASN A 68 -11.21 -14.19 8.29
N HIS A 69 -12.50 -14.01 8.62
CA HIS A 69 -13.29 -12.86 8.16
C HIS A 69 -13.09 -11.61 9.03
N GLY A 70 -12.87 -11.78 10.33
CA GLY A 70 -12.74 -10.68 11.27
C GLY A 70 -11.29 -10.25 11.52
N CYS A 71 -10.29 -11.12 11.27
CA CYS A 71 -8.88 -10.82 11.50
C CYS A 71 -8.32 -9.93 10.38
N PRO A 72 -7.82 -8.72 10.67
CA PRO A 72 -7.24 -7.84 9.66
C PRO A 72 -5.86 -8.30 9.14
N GLY A 73 -5.27 -9.31 9.78
CA GLY A 73 -3.88 -9.70 9.59
C GLY A 73 -2.90 -8.86 10.41
N HIS A 74 -1.81 -9.48 10.83
CA HIS A 74 -0.79 -8.85 11.65
C HIS A 74 0.58 -9.02 11.00
N PHE A 75 1.39 -7.96 11.02
CA PHE A 75 2.74 -7.99 10.44
C PHE A 75 3.69 -8.84 11.29
N GLY A 76 4.60 -9.54 10.60
CA GLY A 76 5.82 -10.09 11.18
C GLY A 76 7.03 -9.24 10.83
N HIS A 77 8.20 -9.61 11.35
CA HIS A 77 9.48 -9.01 10.97
C HIS A 77 10.57 -10.06 10.80
N HIS A 78 11.64 -9.69 10.09
CA HIS A 78 12.82 -10.51 9.90
C HIS A 78 14.07 -9.63 10.03
N HIS A 79 14.99 -10.02 10.90
CA HIS A 79 16.25 -9.32 11.08
C HIS A 79 17.23 -9.69 9.96
N LEU A 80 17.85 -8.68 9.35
CA LEU A 80 18.85 -8.86 8.32
C LEU A 80 20.24 -8.92 8.95
N ALA A 81 21.10 -9.85 8.47
CA ALA A 81 22.46 -10.04 8.94
C ALA A 81 23.36 -8.83 8.67
N ARG A 82 23.10 -8.09 7.60
CA ARG A 82 23.76 -6.82 7.23
C ARG A 82 22.74 -5.81 6.73
N PRO A 83 22.95 -4.51 6.95
CA PRO A 83 22.10 -3.47 6.37
C PRO A 83 22.09 -3.54 4.84
N VAL A 84 20.91 -3.32 4.23
CA VAL A 84 20.74 -3.23 2.78
C VAL A 84 20.04 -1.93 2.41
N TYR A 85 20.26 -1.46 1.20
CA TYR A 85 19.59 -0.26 0.72
C TYR A 85 18.15 -0.58 0.32
N GLN A 86 17.21 0.26 0.74
CA GLN A 86 15.87 0.25 0.15
C GLN A 86 15.96 0.92 -1.22
N TYR A 87 15.65 0.18 -2.27
CA TYR A 87 15.81 0.62 -3.67
C TYR A 87 15.15 1.97 -3.96
N GLN A 88 13.95 2.21 -3.44
CA GLN A 88 13.22 3.46 -3.64
C GLN A 88 13.91 4.68 -3.04
N PHE A 89 14.72 4.52 -2.02
CA PHE A 89 15.44 5.61 -1.35
C PHE A 89 16.91 5.71 -1.76
N PHE A 90 17.41 4.83 -2.59
CA PHE A 90 18.83 4.75 -2.94
C PHE A 90 19.38 6.07 -3.49
N LYS A 91 18.67 6.69 -4.45
CA LYS A 91 19.05 8.00 -4.99
C LYS A 91 18.98 9.13 -3.94
N MET A 92 18.07 9.02 -2.97
CA MET A 92 17.96 9.97 -1.88
C MET A 92 19.15 9.84 -0.93
N ILE A 93 19.56 8.62 -0.59
CA ILE A 93 20.75 8.35 0.22
C ILE A 93 22.01 8.97 -0.43
N GLN A 94 22.20 8.80 -1.74
CA GLN A 94 23.32 9.43 -2.46
C GLN A 94 23.30 10.96 -2.36
N LYS A 95 22.11 11.58 -2.45
CA LYS A 95 21.99 13.04 -2.28
C LYS A 95 22.28 13.47 -0.84
N ILE A 96 21.84 12.70 0.16
CA ILE A 96 22.12 12.99 1.57
C ILE A 96 23.62 12.90 1.84
N LEU A 97 24.31 11.89 1.30
CA LEU A 97 25.77 11.74 1.42
C LEU A 97 26.55 12.92 0.83
N ARG A 98 25.97 13.67 -0.12
CA ARG A 98 26.57 14.92 -0.62
C ARG A 98 26.42 16.09 0.33
N CYS A 99 25.46 16.06 1.22
CA CYS A 99 25.17 17.14 2.17
C CYS A 99 25.87 16.95 3.51
N VAL A 100 26.30 15.73 3.84
CA VAL A 100 26.92 15.41 5.11
C VAL A 100 28.36 14.94 4.95
N CYS A 101 29.19 15.21 5.96
CA CYS A 101 30.57 14.78 5.93
C CYS A 101 30.70 13.26 5.96
N VAL A 102 31.44 12.70 5.00
CA VAL A 102 31.67 11.26 4.88
C VAL A 102 32.37 10.66 6.11
N LYS A 103 33.12 11.43 6.92
CA LYS A 103 33.83 10.93 8.10
C LYS A 103 33.08 11.14 9.42
N CYS A 104 32.57 12.34 9.68
CA CYS A 104 31.94 12.66 10.97
C CYS A 104 30.41 12.69 10.94
N GLY A 105 29.77 12.76 9.76
CA GLY A 105 28.31 12.80 9.61
C GLY A 105 27.65 14.16 9.86
N LYS A 106 28.45 15.21 10.16
CA LYS A 106 27.92 16.57 10.33
C LYS A 106 27.53 17.18 8.98
N LEU A 107 26.55 18.08 9.00
CA LEU A 107 26.14 18.86 7.83
C LEU A 107 27.30 19.73 7.34
N LEU A 108 27.49 19.86 6.02
CA LEU A 108 28.63 20.57 5.42
C LEU A 108 28.45 22.10 5.39
N ILE A 109 27.23 22.61 5.60
CA ILE A 109 26.92 24.06 5.58
C ILE A 109 26.60 24.58 6.99
N ASN A 110 26.91 25.88 7.21
CA ASN A 110 26.59 26.53 8.47
C ASN A 110 25.08 26.87 8.54
N LYS A 111 24.42 26.42 9.62
CA LYS A 111 23.01 26.67 9.87
C LYS A 111 22.68 28.13 10.13
N GLU A 112 23.66 28.92 10.61
CA GLU A 112 23.46 30.34 10.95
C GLU A 112 23.48 31.23 9.72
N THR A 113 24.41 31.00 8.83
CA THR A 113 24.50 31.73 7.53
C THR A 113 23.35 31.37 6.62
N ALA A 114 22.83 30.14 6.74
CA ALA A 114 21.72 29.63 5.96
C ALA A 114 20.32 29.87 6.59
N LYS A 115 20.19 30.84 7.53
CA LYS A 115 18.87 31.15 8.20
C LYS A 115 17.73 31.44 7.21
N GLY A 116 18.03 32.01 6.03
CA GLY A 116 17.05 32.22 4.96
C GLY A 116 16.38 30.93 4.46
N MET A 117 17.06 29.80 4.50
CA MET A 117 16.53 28.50 4.06
C MET A 117 15.48 27.94 5.04
N LYS A 118 15.49 28.34 6.32
CA LYS A 118 14.50 27.93 7.31
C LYS A 118 13.07 28.43 6.99
N ARG A 119 12.95 29.49 6.20
CA ARG A 119 11.65 30.00 5.75
C ARG A 119 10.96 29.09 4.73
N SER A 120 11.72 28.32 3.97
CA SER A 120 11.22 27.32 3.04
C SER A 120 10.84 26.04 3.81
N LYS A 121 9.85 25.28 3.35
CA LYS A 121 9.41 24.01 3.96
C LYS A 121 9.57 22.85 2.99
N GLY A 122 9.76 21.65 3.54
CA GLY A 122 9.74 20.39 2.81
C GLY A 122 10.75 20.35 1.64
N GLU A 123 10.29 20.00 0.45
CA GLU A 123 11.11 19.77 -0.73
C GLU A 123 11.92 20.99 -1.19
N ASN A 124 11.36 22.19 -1.05
CA ASN A 124 12.07 23.43 -1.44
C ASN A 124 13.26 23.69 -0.52
N ARG A 125 13.11 23.42 0.79
CA ARG A 125 14.24 23.49 1.74
C ARG A 125 15.31 22.47 1.38
N TRP A 126 14.92 21.24 1.13
CA TRP A 126 15.82 20.17 0.72
C TRP A 126 16.63 20.54 -0.55
N LYS A 127 15.98 21.05 -1.58
CA LYS A 127 16.66 21.51 -2.81
C LYS A 127 17.67 22.61 -2.53
N ALA A 128 17.32 23.59 -1.70
CA ALA A 128 18.21 24.69 -1.34
C ALA A 128 19.45 24.18 -0.57
N VAL A 129 19.27 23.29 0.40
CA VAL A 129 20.38 22.66 1.14
C VAL A 129 21.29 21.86 0.21
N LEU A 130 20.70 21.04 -0.67
CA LEU A 130 21.47 20.24 -1.63
C LEU A 130 22.33 21.11 -2.55
N THR A 131 21.77 22.21 -3.05
CA THR A 131 22.52 23.17 -3.90
C THR A 131 23.66 23.82 -3.14
N ALA A 132 23.44 24.26 -1.91
CA ALA A 132 24.47 24.91 -1.09
C ALA A 132 25.62 23.95 -0.69
N CYS A 133 25.36 22.65 -0.61
CA CYS A 133 26.37 21.65 -0.27
C CYS A 133 27.23 21.22 -1.49
N GLN A 134 26.85 21.56 -2.73
CA GLN A 134 27.51 21.04 -3.95
C GLN A 134 28.97 21.47 -4.07
N ASP A 135 29.31 22.69 -3.64
CA ASP A 135 30.64 23.31 -3.82
C ASP A 135 31.56 23.10 -2.63
N VAL A 136 31.09 22.47 -1.56
CA VAL A 136 31.87 22.24 -0.34
C VAL A 136 32.85 21.08 -0.53
N THR A 137 34.15 21.34 -0.49
CA THR A 137 35.21 20.36 -0.75
C THR A 137 35.76 19.74 0.53
N ARG A 138 35.68 20.45 1.66
CA ARG A 138 36.18 19.98 2.97
C ARG A 138 35.16 20.24 4.08
N CYS A 139 35.09 19.33 5.02
CA CYS A 139 34.32 19.51 6.24
C CYS A 139 34.99 20.57 7.11
N GLY A 140 34.23 21.59 7.53
CA GLY A 140 34.76 22.73 8.29
C GLY A 140 35.13 23.95 7.44
N GLU A 141 34.92 23.88 6.12
CA GLU A 141 35.14 25.04 5.23
C GLU A 141 34.12 26.16 5.52
N GLN A 142 32.91 25.79 5.85
CA GLN A 142 31.80 26.71 6.19
C GLN A 142 31.32 26.60 7.63
N THR A 143 31.85 25.64 8.41
CA THR A 143 31.43 25.37 9.78
C THR A 143 32.62 25.35 10.71
N GLU A 144 32.52 25.96 11.91
CA GLU A 144 33.58 26.00 12.91
C GLU A 144 33.94 24.62 13.48
N ASP A 145 33.00 23.69 13.48
CA ASP A 145 33.07 22.35 14.07
C ASP A 145 33.50 21.22 13.10
N GLY A 146 34.17 21.54 12.01
CA GLY A 146 34.53 20.59 10.98
C GLY A 146 35.68 19.65 11.36
N CYS A 147 35.64 18.41 10.85
CA CYS A 147 36.75 17.44 11.02
C CYS A 147 37.88 17.57 9.99
N GLY A 148 37.86 18.57 9.09
CA GLY A 148 38.87 18.82 8.04
C GLY A 148 38.89 17.77 6.91
N ALA A 149 38.05 16.76 6.93
CA ALA A 149 38.07 15.69 5.93
C ALA A 149 37.64 16.19 4.55
N ARG A 150 38.39 15.79 3.51
CA ARG A 150 37.99 16.02 2.12
C ARG A 150 36.76 15.24 1.77
N GLN A 151 35.80 15.87 1.08
CA GLN A 151 34.56 15.25 0.65
C GLN A 151 34.72 14.63 -0.75
N PRO A 152 33.98 13.53 -1.07
CA PRO A 152 33.95 13.00 -2.41
C PRO A 152 33.36 14.01 -3.38
N HIS A 153 33.95 14.10 -4.57
CA HIS A 153 33.44 14.96 -5.63
C HIS A 153 32.15 14.37 -6.25
N ARG A 154 32.10 13.04 -6.39
CA ARG A 154 30.96 12.34 -6.94
C ARG A 154 30.69 11.02 -6.18
N TYR A 155 29.41 10.63 -6.19
CA TYR A 155 28.97 9.29 -5.82
C TYR A 155 28.40 8.62 -7.07
N HIS A 156 28.98 7.49 -7.44
CA HIS A 156 28.55 6.69 -8.57
C HIS A 156 27.70 5.52 -8.09
N ASP A 157 26.77 5.14 -8.94
CA ASP A 157 25.96 3.94 -8.80
C ASP A 157 26.63 2.85 -9.66
N GLU A 158 27.24 1.88 -9.02
CA GLU A 158 27.77 0.69 -9.70
C GLU A 158 26.86 -0.49 -9.35
N ASP A 159 26.51 -1.30 -10.33
CA ASP A 159 25.62 -2.45 -10.17
C ASP A 159 24.29 -2.09 -9.46
N LEU A 160 23.69 -3.06 -8.79
CA LEU A 160 22.47 -2.85 -8.04
C LEU A 160 22.75 -2.25 -6.66
N CYS A 161 22.47 -0.94 -6.49
CA CYS A 161 22.60 -0.24 -5.20
C CYS A 161 24.01 -0.31 -4.56
N ARG A 162 25.05 -0.17 -5.35
CA ARG A 162 26.43 -0.11 -4.87
C ARG A 162 26.96 1.31 -4.98
N ILE A 163 27.30 1.95 -3.86
CA ILE A 163 27.80 3.33 -3.82
C ILE A 163 29.32 3.36 -3.88
N VAL A 164 29.85 4.00 -4.91
CA VAL A 164 31.27 4.27 -5.04
C VAL A 164 31.49 5.77 -4.93
N ALA A 165 32.31 6.18 -3.96
CA ALA A 165 32.72 7.56 -3.77
C ALA A 165 34.03 7.86 -4.54
N GLU A 166 34.06 8.98 -5.26
CA GLU A 166 35.19 9.42 -6.08
C GLU A 166 35.76 10.72 -5.55
N TRP A 167 37.08 10.76 -5.29
CA TRP A 167 37.82 11.94 -4.90
C TRP A 167 38.78 12.37 -6.04
N LYS A 168 38.87 13.65 -6.30
CA LYS A 168 39.85 14.22 -7.23
C LYS A 168 41.15 14.60 -6.48
N GLY A 169 42.31 14.26 -7.06
CA GLY A 169 43.61 14.73 -6.58
C GLY A 169 44.08 14.16 -5.22
N LEU A 170 43.62 12.98 -4.79
CA LEU A 170 44.21 12.24 -3.69
C LEU A 170 45.24 11.23 -4.24
N PRO A 171 46.47 11.19 -3.69
CA PRO A 171 47.39 10.11 -4.01
C PRO A 171 46.80 8.78 -3.56
N PRO A 172 47.03 7.69 -4.30
CA PRO A 172 46.59 6.35 -3.88
C PRO A 172 47.25 6.06 -2.52
N SER A 173 46.42 5.81 -1.48
CA SER A 173 46.92 5.40 -0.17
C SER A 173 47.60 4.04 -0.31
N GLU A 174 48.76 3.83 0.30
CA GLU A 174 49.65 2.67 0.19
C GLU A 174 49.06 1.27 0.51
N GLY A 175 47.79 1.19 0.69
CA GLY A 175 47.07 -0.08 0.98
C GLY A 175 45.99 -0.47 -0.05
N ALA A 176 45.66 0.36 -1.03
CA ALA A 176 44.56 0.08 -1.99
C ALA A 176 45.04 -0.22 -3.42
N ALA A 177 46.34 -0.16 -3.69
CA ALA A 177 46.93 -0.22 -5.04
C ALA A 177 46.98 -1.63 -5.66
N ALA A 178 46.67 -2.69 -4.93
CA ALA A 178 46.85 -4.07 -5.42
C ALA A 178 45.63 -4.72 -6.09
N ALA A 179 44.46 -4.09 -6.07
CA ALA A 179 43.22 -4.77 -6.51
C ALA A 179 42.48 -4.15 -7.72
N ALA A 180 42.99 -3.02 -8.31
CA ALA A 180 42.23 -2.32 -9.35
C ALA A 180 43.10 -1.67 -10.48
N ALA A 181 44.29 -2.17 -10.76
CA ALA A 181 45.09 -1.70 -11.90
C ALA A 181 44.89 -2.59 -13.11
N GLY A 182 43.87 -2.30 -13.94
CA GLY A 182 43.87 -2.67 -15.35
C GLY A 182 44.84 -1.74 -16.13
N PRO A 183 45.56 -2.20 -17.18
CA PRO A 183 46.58 -1.46 -17.86
C PRO A 183 46.00 -0.56 -18.95
N ALA A 184 45.47 0.61 -18.61
CA ALA A 184 45.24 1.74 -19.55
C ALA A 184 44.64 2.96 -18.85
N ALA A 185 45.46 3.77 -18.22
CA ALA A 185 45.05 5.15 -17.92
C ALA A 185 46.30 6.03 -18.02
N GLY A 186 46.27 7.00 -18.95
CA GLY A 186 47.28 8.00 -19.12
C GLY A 186 47.42 8.93 -17.90
N PRO A 187 48.45 9.79 -17.83
CA PRO A 187 48.90 10.53 -16.63
C PRO A 187 47.99 11.69 -16.19
N GLU A 188 46.78 11.86 -16.77
CA GLU A 188 45.87 12.98 -16.47
C GLU A 188 44.60 12.51 -15.75
N SER A 189 44.61 12.64 -14.46
CA SER A 189 43.53 12.55 -13.46
C SER A 189 43.68 11.38 -12.48
N SER A 190 44.48 11.56 -11.43
CA SER A 190 44.48 10.66 -10.29
C SER A 190 43.13 10.81 -9.50
N SER A 191 42.07 10.14 -9.93
CA SER A 191 40.85 10.03 -9.16
C SER A 191 40.88 8.75 -8.32
N THR A 192 40.76 8.89 -7.00
CA THR A 192 40.69 7.73 -6.11
C THR A 192 39.23 7.33 -5.93
N ARG A 193 38.88 6.11 -6.34
CA ARG A 193 37.56 5.52 -6.16
C ARG A 193 37.57 4.57 -4.98
N ARG A 194 36.56 4.68 -4.11
CA ARG A 194 36.40 3.80 -2.96
C ARG A 194 34.94 3.34 -2.84
N PHE A 195 34.73 2.03 -2.72
CA PHE A 195 33.43 1.46 -2.38
C PHE A 195 33.08 1.79 -0.92
N LEU A 196 31.86 2.30 -0.70
CA LEU A 196 31.32 2.53 0.63
C LEU A 196 30.54 1.31 1.08
N GLU A 197 31.04 0.64 2.10
CA GLU A 197 30.34 -0.50 2.70
C GLU A 197 29.00 -0.07 3.26
N PRO A 198 27.91 -0.86 3.07
CA PRO A 198 26.56 -0.51 3.55
C PRO A 198 26.51 -0.24 5.04
N GLU A 199 27.25 -0.99 5.85
CA GLU A 199 27.35 -0.78 7.29
C GLU A 199 27.99 0.55 7.64
N TYR A 200 28.98 0.96 6.86
CA TYR A 200 29.60 2.27 7.03
C TYR A 200 28.62 3.39 6.72
N VAL A 201 27.88 3.28 5.62
CA VAL A 201 26.84 4.25 5.24
C VAL A 201 25.74 4.30 6.30
N TYR A 202 25.28 3.13 6.77
CA TYR A 202 24.26 3.06 7.84
C TYR A 202 24.73 3.78 9.12
N ARG A 203 25.95 3.48 9.59
CA ARG A 203 26.54 4.16 10.76
C ARG A 203 26.70 5.65 10.56
N LEU A 204 27.04 6.08 9.34
CA LEU A 204 27.17 7.49 8.99
C LEU A 204 25.80 8.20 9.05
N LEU A 205 24.77 7.64 8.42
CA LEU A 205 23.42 8.20 8.43
C LEU A 205 22.84 8.28 9.86
N ARG A 206 23.14 7.31 10.71
CA ARG A 206 22.70 7.29 12.12
C ARG A 206 23.39 8.37 12.97
N ARG A 207 24.60 8.82 12.59
CA ARG A 207 25.33 9.89 13.27
C ARG A 207 24.77 11.29 12.99
N ILE A 208 23.94 11.45 11.98
CA ILE A 208 23.32 12.74 11.65
C ILE A 208 22.45 13.16 12.84
N SER A 209 22.68 14.38 13.36
CA SER A 209 21.90 14.91 14.48
C SER A 209 20.46 15.19 14.09
N ASP A 210 19.54 15.12 15.05
CA ASP A 210 18.12 15.42 14.80
C ASP A 210 17.90 16.84 14.30
N GLU A 211 18.73 17.78 14.76
CA GLU A 211 18.71 19.15 14.27
C GLU A 211 19.11 19.27 12.80
N ASP A 212 20.13 18.48 12.36
CA ASP A 212 20.56 18.45 10.97
C ASP A 212 19.50 17.82 10.08
N VAL A 213 18.82 16.76 10.58
CA VAL A 213 17.70 16.12 9.88
C VAL A 213 16.56 17.13 9.64
N ASP A 214 16.14 17.84 10.69
CA ASP A 214 15.08 18.85 10.59
C ASP A 214 15.52 20.03 9.71
N PHE A 215 16.80 20.43 9.76
CA PHE A 215 17.34 21.51 8.92
C PHE A 215 17.35 21.12 7.44
N MET A 216 17.70 19.90 7.10
CA MET A 216 17.64 19.38 5.72
C MET A 216 16.20 19.30 5.17
N GLY A 217 15.17 19.44 6.02
CA GLY A 217 13.78 19.38 5.61
C GLY A 217 13.13 17.99 5.74
N PHE A 218 13.84 17.04 6.32
CA PHE A 218 13.29 15.77 6.77
C PHE A 218 12.60 15.95 8.14
N ASN A 219 11.86 14.95 8.56
CA ASN A 219 11.23 14.95 9.88
C ASN A 219 11.84 13.84 10.74
N ARG A 220 12.41 14.22 11.88
CA ARG A 220 13.07 13.28 12.81
C ARG A 220 12.15 12.18 13.35
N LEU A 221 10.82 12.45 13.42
CA LEU A 221 9.84 11.50 13.95
C LEU A 221 9.27 10.56 12.88
N TRP A 222 9.29 10.99 11.60
CA TRP A 222 8.59 10.29 10.52
C TRP A 222 9.49 9.82 9.38
N CYS A 223 10.68 10.41 9.24
CA CYS A 223 11.55 10.10 8.12
C CYS A 223 13.02 10.47 8.44
N ARG A 224 13.68 9.66 9.25
CA ARG A 224 15.13 9.79 9.46
C ARG A 224 15.89 9.16 8.30
N PRO A 225 17.07 9.73 7.92
CA PRO A 225 17.90 9.19 6.85
C PRO A 225 18.36 7.74 7.06
N ASP A 226 18.66 7.32 8.29
CA ASP A 226 19.07 5.96 8.64
C ASP A 226 17.96 4.92 8.42
N TRP A 227 16.68 5.32 8.49
CA TRP A 227 15.53 4.42 8.20
C TRP A 227 15.37 4.12 6.71
N MET A 228 16.06 4.86 5.83
CA MET A 228 16.10 4.58 4.39
C MET A 228 16.94 3.34 4.06
N MET A 229 17.68 2.82 5.04
CA MET A 229 18.36 1.53 4.96
C MET A 229 17.58 0.47 5.75
N CYS A 230 17.43 -0.71 5.16
CA CYS A 230 16.72 -1.82 5.77
C CYS A 230 17.66 -2.65 6.64
N THR A 231 17.42 -2.70 7.94
CA THR A 231 18.06 -3.62 8.90
C THR A 231 17.06 -4.65 9.41
N VAL A 232 15.76 -4.29 9.40
CA VAL A 232 14.65 -5.16 9.75
C VAL A 232 13.62 -5.08 8.62
N LEU A 233 13.29 -6.22 8.04
CA LEU A 233 12.29 -6.32 6.99
C LEU A 233 10.92 -6.60 7.60
N ALA A 234 9.93 -5.76 7.28
CA ALA A 234 8.53 -6.03 7.63
C ALA A 234 7.97 -7.13 6.73
N ILE A 235 7.35 -8.15 7.32
CA ILE A 235 6.74 -9.26 6.60
C ILE A 235 5.21 -9.09 6.63
N PRO A 236 4.56 -8.93 5.47
CA PRO A 236 3.11 -8.77 5.41
C PRO A 236 2.38 -10.06 5.84
N PRO A 237 1.17 -9.93 6.40
CA PRO A 237 0.38 -11.08 6.84
C PRO A 237 -0.02 -12.00 5.67
N PRO A 238 -0.39 -13.27 5.95
CA PRO A 238 -0.82 -14.23 4.93
C PRO A 238 -2.01 -13.75 4.08
N GLN A 239 -2.91 -12.91 4.62
CA GLN A 239 -4.05 -12.34 3.89
C GLN A 239 -3.65 -11.45 2.71
N VAL A 240 -2.47 -10.81 2.76
CA VAL A 240 -1.93 -10.00 1.65
C VAL A 240 -1.33 -10.87 0.53
N ARG A 241 -0.93 -12.11 0.88
CA ARG A 241 -0.26 -13.07 0.00
C ARG A 241 -0.86 -14.48 0.16
N PRO A 242 -2.16 -14.65 -0.08
CA PRO A 242 -2.84 -15.92 0.13
C PRO A 242 -2.30 -16.99 -0.80
N SER A 243 -2.09 -18.20 -0.28
CA SER A 243 -1.80 -19.38 -1.09
C SER A 243 -3.09 -19.96 -1.67
N VAL A 244 -3.03 -20.48 -2.89
CA VAL A 244 -4.16 -21.09 -3.59
C VAL A 244 -3.98 -22.59 -3.63
N LEU A 245 -5.01 -23.33 -3.20
CA LEU A 245 -5.07 -24.78 -3.33
C LEU A 245 -5.47 -25.11 -4.77
N GLN A 246 -4.65 -25.92 -5.47
CA GLN A 246 -4.95 -26.42 -6.80
C GLN A 246 -5.77 -27.72 -6.74
N ASP A 247 -6.40 -28.10 -7.85
CA ASP A 247 -7.26 -29.30 -7.94
C ASP A 247 -6.52 -30.60 -7.57
N ASN A 248 -5.20 -30.63 -7.71
CA ASN A 248 -4.34 -31.75 -7.34
C ASN A 248 -3.91 -31.74 -5.85
N ASN A 249 -4.59 -31.01 -4.99
CA ASN A 249 -4.24 -30.80 -3.58
C ASN A 249 -2.86 -30.16 -3.34
N GLN A 250 -2.21 -29.66 -4.37
CA GLN A 250 -0.95 -28.93 -4.24
C GLN A 250 -1.22 -27.45 -3.96
N ARG A 251 -0.56 -26.90 -2.95
CA ARG A 251 -0.68 -25.48 -2.58
C ARG A 251 0.30 -24.66 -3.42
N SER A 252 -0.24 -23.68 -4.17
CA SER A 252 0.55 -22.71 -4.92
C SER A 252 0.74 -21.46 -4.06
N GLU A 253 2.01 -21.13 -3.81
CA GLU A 253 2.34 -19.94 -3.03
C GLU A 253 2.33 -18.68 -3.90
N ASP A 254 1.98 -17.56 -3.28
CA ASP A 254 1.99 -16.25 -3.91
C ASP A 254 3.41 -15.78 -4.26
N ASP A 255 3.53 -14.93 -5.28
CA ASP A 255 4.81 -14.37 -5.73
C ASP A 255 5.58 -13.64 -4.63
N LEU A 256 4.87 -12.92 -3.72
CA LEU A 256 5.50 -12.29 -2.56
C LEU A 256 6.04 -13.32 -1.56
N THR A 257 5.32 -14.41 -1.33
CA THR A 257 5.77 -15.49 -0.45
C THR A 257 7.02 -16.14 -0.99
N GLN A 258 7.06 -16.44 -2.30
CA GLN A 258 8.25 -16.97 -2.96
C GLN A 258 9.46 -16.05 -2.78
N LYS A 259 9.24 -14.73 -2.94
CA LYS A 259 10.31 -13.73 -2.78
C LYS A 259 10.81 -13.63 -1.34
N LEU A 260 9.91 -13.72 -0.36
CA LEU A 260 10.27 -13.75 1.06
C LEU A 260 11.07 -14.99 1.42
N ILE A 261 10.74 -16.15 0.84
CA ILE A 261 11.52 -17.39 0.97
C ILE A 261 12.96 -17.17 0.50
N ASP A 262 13.12 -16.56 -0.69
CA ASP A 262 14.44 -16.29 -1.26
C ASP A 262 15.25 -15.32 -0.39
N ILE A 263 14.62 -14.28 0.15
CA ILE A 263 15.25 -13.32 1.07
C ILE A 263 15.72 -14.02 2.35
N ILE A 264 14.88 -14.83 2.98
CA ILE A 264 15.22 -15.51 4.23
C ILE A 264 16.36 -16.49 3.99
N LYS A 265 16.34 -17.27 2.90
CA LYS A 265 17.43 -18.19 2.52
C LYS A 265 18.74 -17.45 2.28
N ALA A 266 18.72 -16.37 1.50
CA ALA A 266 19.91 -15.56 1.24
C ALA A 266 20.47 -14.94 2.53
N ASN A 267 19.61 -14.46 3.42
CA ASN A 267 19.99 -13.89 4.71
C ASN A 267 20.60 -14.94 5.64
N THR A 268 20.00 -16.14 5.73
CA THR A 268 20.54 -17.26 6.53
C THR A 268 21.93 -17.66 6.04
N THR A 269 22.10 -17.82 4.72
CA THR A 269 23.41 -18.14 4.13
C THR A 269 24.44 -17.04 4.39
N LEU A 270 24.05 -15.77 4.28
CA LEU A 270 24.92 -14.62 4.61
C LEU A 270 25.33 -14.65 6.09
N ALA A 271 24.39 -14.87 7.01
CA ALA A 271 24.65 -14.98 8.44
C ALA A 271 25.63 -16.12 8.76
N GLU A 272 25.46 -17.29 8.14
CA GLU A 272 26.40 -18.41 8.27
C GLU A 272 27.80 -18.08 7.77
N LYS A 273 27.92 -17.38 6.61
CA LYS A 273 29.23 -16.97 6.07
C LYS A 273 29.92 -15.97 7.00
N ILE A 274 29.18 -15.04 7.60
CA ILE A 274 29.71 -14.11 8.60
C ILE A 274 30.17 -14.87 9.85
N ALA A 275 29.35 -15.79 10.37
CA ALA A 275 29.68 -16.59 11.56
C ALA A 275 30.95 -17.47 11.35
N LYS A 276 31.08 -18.07 10.15
CA LYS A 276 32.25 -18.84 9.74
C LYS A 276 33.46 -17.99 9.37
N LYS A 277 33.40 -16.64 9.51
CA LYS A 277 34.46 -15.70 9.14
C LYS A 277 35.03 -15.97 7.72
N SER A 278 34.14 -16.21 6.78
CA SER A 278 34.48 -16.43 5.37
C SER A 278 35.19 -15.23 4.76
N THR A 279 35.80 -15.40 3.57
CA THR A 279 36.49 -14.30 2.87
C THR A 279 35.54 -13.11 2.63
N LYS A 280 36.08 -11.89 2.71
CA LYS A 280 35.29 -10.67 2.48
C LYS A 280 34.55 -10.72 1.14
N ARG A 281 35.19 -11.22 0.09
CA ARG A 281 34.59 -11.40 -1.23
C ARG A 281 33.34 -12.26 -1.20
N ALA A 282 33.40 -13.41 -0.52
CA ALA A 282 32.25 -14.32 -0.41
C ALA A 282 31.09 -13.70 0.40
N ILE A 283 31.39 -12.89 1.41
CA ILE A 283 30.38 -12.16 2.19
C ILE A 283 29.73 -11.08 1.31
N ASP A 284 30.51 -10.34 0.54
CA ASP A 284 30.02 -9.26 -0.34
C ASP A 284 29.18 -9.82 -1.51
N GLU A 285 29.55 -10.97 -2.08
CA GLU A 285 28.74 -11.67 -3.09
C GLU A 285 27.36 -12.07 -2.55
N TRP A 286 27.28 -12.67 -1.37
CA TRP A 286 26.00 -13.04 -0.76
C TRP A 286 25.19 -11.84 -0.28
N TRP A 287 25.86 -10.75 0.14
CA TRP A 287 25.19 -9.49 0.42
C TRP A 287 24.54 -8.92 -0.86
N MET A 288 25.22 -8.98 -2.00
CA MET A 288 24.63 -8.56 -3.29
C MET A 288 23.40 -9.38 -3.68
N VAL A 289 23.43 -10.71 -3.43
CA VAL A 289 22.24 -11.56 -3.64
C VAL A 289 21.09 -11.13 -2.74
N LEU A 290 21.34 -10.87 -1.46
CA LEU A 290 20.33 -10.36 -0.54
C LEU A 290 19.79 -9.01 -0.98
N GLN A 291 20.66 -8.07 -1.38
CA GLN A 291 20.29 -6.76 -1.91
C GLN A 291 19.41 -6.89 -3.16
N TYR A 292 19.76 -7.79 -4.08
CA TYR A 292 18.97 -8.09 -5.27
C TYR A 292 17.56 -8.60 -4.90
N HIS A 293 17.43 -9.53 -3.97
CA HIS A 293 16.12 -10.05 -3.57
C HIS A 293 15.25 -8.99 -2.90
N ILE A 294 15.81 -8.11 -2.08
CA ILE A 294 15.07 -7.01 -1.44
C ILE A 294 14.68 -5.93 -2.47
N ALA A 295 15.56 -5.59 -3.41
CA ALA A 295 15.25 -4.62 -4.45
C ALA A 295 14.14 -5.14 -5.37
N THR A 296 14.19 -6.41 -5.80
CA THR A 296 13.18 -7.03 -6.66
C THR A 296 11.88 -7.38 -5.94
N LEU A 297 11.84 -7.44 -4.61
CA LEU A 297 10.60 -7.46 -3.84
C LEU A 297 9.82 -6.14 -4.04
N VAL A 298 10.52 -5.02 -4.03
CA VAL A 298 9.92 -3.68 -4.18
C VAL A 298 9.62 -3.39 -5.65
N ASN A 299 10.62 -3.55 -6.53
CA ASN A 299 10.49 -3.32 -7.96
C ASN A 299 11.24 -4.40 -8.75
N ASN A 300 10.52 -5.18 -9.55
CA ASN A 300 11.10 -6.23 -10.39
C ASN A 300 11.45 -5.76 -11.81
N ASP A 301 11.15 -4.49 -12.16
CA ASP A 301 11.40 -3.88 -13.47
C ASP A 301 12.56 -2.88 -13.39
N ILE A 302 13.67 -3.25 -12.75
CA ILE A 302 14.86 -2.39 -12.62
C ILE A 302 15.66 -2.45 -13.92
N PRO A 303 15.93 -1.30 -14.57
CA PRO A 303 16.73 -1.28 -15.79
C PRO A 303 18.14 -1.82 -15.56
N GLY A 304 18.60 -2.69 -16.46
CA GLY A 304 19.95 -3.31 -16.39
C GLY A 304 20.09 -4.47 -15.42
N VAL A 305 19.02 -4.88 -14.72
CA VAL A 305 19.01 -6.00 -13.78
C VAL A 305 18.09 -7.09 -14.30
N ALA A 306 18.51 -8.35 -14.21
CA ALA A 306 17.68 -9.49 -14.57
C ALA A 306 16.44 -9.55 -13.68
N GLN A 307 15.26 -9.75 -14.29
CA GLN A 307 14.02 -9.92 -13.55
C GLN A 307 14.03 -11.23 -12.75
N SER A 308 13.50 -11.18 -11.54
CA SER A 308 13.23 -12.37 -10.77
C SER A 308 12.01 -13.08 -11.35
N ALA A 309 12.16 -14.33 -11.75
CA ALA A 309 11.12 -15.12 -12.41
C ALA A 309 10.87 -16.44 -11.70
N GLN A 310 9.70 -17.03 -11.90
CA GLN A 310 9.38 -18.40 -11.54
C GLN A 310 10.16 -19.39 -12.44
N ARG A 311 10.16 -20.65 -12.07
CA ARG A 311 10.76 -21.74 -12.89
C ARG A 311 10.16 -21.80 -14.31
N SER A 312 8.92 -21.36 -14.49
CA SER A 312 8.23 -21.25 -15.79
C SER A 312 8.68 -20.08 -16.65
N GLY A 313 9.60 -19.21 -16.17
CA GLY A 313 10.03 -18.01 -16.86
C GLY A 313 9.12 -16.79 -16.64
N ARG A 314 7.96 -16.94 -15.99
CA ARG A 314 7.07 -15.82 -15.67
C ARG A 314 7.72 -14.92 -14.62
N PRO A 315 7.83 -13.58 -14.86
CA PRO A 315 8.36 -12.65 -13.86
C PRO A 315 7.47 -12.61 -12.61
N LEU A 316 8.10 -12.54 -11.43
CA LEU A 316 7.41 -12.41 -10.16
C LEU A 316 6.82 -11.00 -10.02
N LYS A 317 5.58 -10.90 -9.53
CA LYS A 317 4.88 -9.64 -9.34
C LYS A 317 5.38 -8.92 -8.09
N SER A 318 6.02 -7.76 -8.27
CA SER A 318 6.57 -6.93 -7.19
C SER A 318 5.52 -6.06 -6.50
N LEU A 319 5.89 -5.44 -5.36
CA LEU A 319 5.02 -4.50 -4.63
C LEU A 319 4.63 -3.29 -5.49
N GLN A 320 5.57 -2.75 -6.28
CA GLN A 320 5.29 -1.63 -7.20
C GLN A 320 4.23 -2.00 -8.23
N GLN A 321 4.31 -3.20 -8.81
CA GLN A 321 3.33 -3.67 -9.77
C GLN A 321 1.96 -3.93 -9.12
N ARG A 322 1.92 -4.37 -7.86
CA ARG A 322 0.65 -4.52 -7.11
C ARG A 322 -0.04 -3.20 -6.84
N LEU A 323 0.70 -2.11 -6.70
CA LEU A 323 0.15 -0.79 -6.42
C LEU A 323 -0.14 0.01 -7.68
N GLY A 324 0.85 0.19 -8.56
CA GLY A 324 0.82 1.17 -9.65
C GLY A 324 0.40 0.65 -11.01
N SER A 325 0.31 -0.67 -11.23
CA SER A 325 -0.09 -1.23 -12.53
C SER A 325 -1.55 -0.93 -12.87
N LYS A 326 -1.95 -1.14 -14.13
CA LYS A 326 -3.34 -0.97 -14.60
C LYS A 326 -4.35 -1.75 -13.74
N GLU A 327 -3.95 -2.96 -13.30
CA GLU A 327 -4.75 -3.84 -12.44
C GLU A 327 -4.40 -3.68 -10.95
N GLY A 328 -3.52 -2.72 -10.61
CA GLY A 328 -3.05 -2.49 -9.26
C GLY A 328 -4.07 -1.78 -8.38
N ARG A 329 -3.73 -1.65 -7.10
CA ARG A 329 -4.63 -1.10 -6.06
C ARG A 329 -5.04 0.34 -6.34
N ILE A 330 -4.11 1.19 -6.84
CA ILE A 330 -4.41 2.60 -7.07
C ILE A 330 -5.44 2.76 -8.19
N ARG A 331 -5.17 2.17 -9.37
CA ARG A 331 -6.01 2.38 -10.56
C ARG A 331 -7.29 1.56 -10.55
N ASN A 332 -7.27 0.32 -10.03
CA ASN A 332 -8.39 -0.62 -10.13
C ASN A 332 -9.22 -0.78 -8.85
N ASN A 333 -8.76 -0.29 -7.70
CA ASN A 333 -9.50 -0.43 -6.44
C ASN A 333 -9.75 0.91 -5.71
N LEU A 334 -8.97 1.96 -6.01
CA LEU A 334 -9.13 3.28 -5.40
C LEU A 334 -9.72 4.31 -6.37
N GLN A 335 -9.09 4.52 -7.54
CA GLN A 335 -9.59 5.45 -8.56
C GLN A 335 -10.88 4.95 -9.22
N GLY A 336 -10.96 3.64 -9.46
CA GLY A 336 -12.15 2.97 -9.94
C GLY A 336 -12.32 1.66 -9.20
N LYS A 337 -13.55 1.34 -8.79
CA LYS A 337 -13.87 0.11 -8.08
C LYS A 337 -15.24 -0.41 -8.49
N ARG A 338 -15.44 -1.72 -8.34
CA ARG A 338 -16.76 -2.31 -8.51
C ARG A 338 -17.63 -1.99 -7.31
N VAL A 339 -18.87 -1.69 -7.58
CA VAL A 339 -19.87 -1.32 -6.56
C VAL A 339 -20.98 -2.37 -6.51
N GLU A 340 -21.50 -2.59 -5.32
CA GLU A 340 -22.68 -3.41 -5.08
C GLU A 340 -23.97 -2.59 -5.26
N PHE A 341 -25.12 -3.20 -5.11
CA PHE A 341 -26.43 -2.58 -5.29
C PHE A 341 -26.60 -1.91 -6.65
N SER A 342 -26.15 -2.58 -7.69
CA SER A 342 -26.26 -2.15 -9.08
C SER A 342 -27.02 -3.19 -9.92
N ALA A 343 -27.74 -2.72 -10.91
CA ALA A 343 -28.41 -3.55 -11.89
C ALA A 343 -28.09 -3.08 -13.32
N ARG A 344 -28.09 -4.01 -14.26
CA ARG A 344 -27.85 -3.74 -15.68
C ARG A 344 -28.91 -4.43 -16.51
N SER A 345 -29.60 -3.67 -17.36
CA SER A 345 -30.58 -4.19 -18.30
C SER A 345 -30.60 -3.34 -19.58
N VAL A 346 -31.30 -3.84 -20.59
CA VAL A 346 -31.58 -3.12 -21.82
C VAL A 346 -32.52 -1.96 -21.55
N ILE A 347 -32.38 -0.86 -22.29
CA ILE A 347 -33.28 0.29 -22.25
C ILE A 347 -34.29 0.23 -23.40
N THR A 348 -35.49 0.70 -23.12
CA THR A 348 -36.56 0.84 -24.11
C THR A 348 -37.25 2.20 -23.93
N PRO A 349 -37.75 2.82 -25.01
CA PRO A 349 -38.41 4.12 -24.92
C PRO A 349 -39.78 3.99 -24.26
N ASP A 350 -40.15 5.01 -23.48
CA ASP A 350 -41.50 5.18 -22.95
C ASP A 350 -41.86 6.66 -22.90
N PRO A 351 -42.77 7.15 -23.76
CA PRO A 351 -43.17 8.54 -23.78
C PRO A 351 -44.02 8.95 -22.56
N ASN A 352 -44.60 8.01 -21.83
CA ASN A 352 -45.48 8.27 -20.70
C ASN A 352 -44.73 8.48 -19.36
N ILE A 353 -43.40 8.40 -19.39
CA ILE A 353 -42.55 8.61 -18.22
C ILE A 353 -41.98 10.02 -18.28
N SER A 354 -41.94 10.73 -17.14
CA SER A 354 -41.31 12.06 -17.05
C SER A 354 -39.82 11.99 -17.35
N VAL A 355 -39.25 13.13 -17.80
CA VAL A 355 -37.79 13.26 -18.05
C VAL A 355 -36.94 12.94 -16.81
N GLY A 356 -37.48 13.24 -15.60
CA GLY A 356 -36.79 12.94 -14.32
C GLY A 356 -37.03 11.54 -13.77
N GLU A 357 -37.87 10.72 -14.42
CA GLU A 357 -38.21 9.38 -13.97
C GLU A 357 -37.47 8.30 -14.74
N LEU A 358 -37.30 7.14 -14.08
CA LEU A 358 -36.74 5.93 -14.66
C LEU A 358 -37.69 4.76 -14.35
N GLY A 359 -38.19 4.10 -15.38
CA GLY A 359 -38.96 2.87 -15.24
C GLY A 359 -38.03 1.70 -14.87
N VAL A 360 -38.22 1.14 -13.68
CA VAL A 360 -37.39 0.05 -13.16
C VAL A 360 -38.22 -1.24 -13.14
N PRO A 361 -37.70 -2.35 -13.69
CA PRO A 361 -38.38 -3.63 -13.61
C PRO A 361 -38.65 -4.09 -12.17
N THR A 362 -39.83 -4.67 -11.89
CA THR A 362 -40.19 -5.18 -10.56
C THR A 362 -39.13 -6.17 -10.04
N LYS A 363 -38.60 -7.07 -10.91
CA LYS A 363 -37.51 -7.99 -10.53
C LYS A 363 -36.25 -7.29 -10.07
N VAL A 364 -35.91 -6.13 -10.64
CA VAL A 364 -34.77 -5.32 -10.21
C VAL A 364 -35.10 -4.61 -8.90
N ALA A 365 -36.31 -4.06 -8.78
CA ALA A 365 -36.76 -3.36 -7.57
C ALA A 365 -36.81 -4.27 -6.32
N THR A 366 -37.15 -5.56 -6.48
CA THR A 366 -37.14 -6.55 -5.37
C THR A 366 -35.71 -7.02 -5.03
N ASN A 367 -34.77 -6.97 -5.97
CA ASN A 367 -33.41 -7.41 -5.73
C ASN A 367 -32.51 -6.30 -5.18
N LEU A 368 -32.62 -5.11 -5.73
CA LEU A 368 -31.93 -3.92 -5.19
C LEU A 368 -32.66 -3.44 -3.94
N THR A 369 -31.88 -3.05 -2.93
CA THR A 369 -32.45 -2.58 -1.67
C THR A 369 -32.00 -1.17 -1.39
N PHE A 370 -32.85 -0.44 -0.70
CA PHE A 370 -32.55 0.91 -0.19
C PHE A 370 -32.50 0.81 1.35
N PRO A 371 -31.35 1.16 1.97
CA PRO A 371 -31.23 1.15 3.43
C PRO A 371 -32.01 2.34 4.01
N GLU A 372 -32.97 2.06 4.88
CA GLU A 372 -33.72 3.07 5.59
C GLU A 372 -33.62 2.85 7.10
N ARG A 373 -33.22 3.91 7.84
CA ARG A 373 -33.11 3.84 9.30
C ARG A 373 -34.50 3.93 9.92
N VAL A 374 -34.76 3.07 10.89
CA VAL A 374 -36.00 3.08 11.66
C VAL A 374 -36.00 4.27 12.62
N THR A 375 -37.07 5.04 12.56
CA THR A 375 -37.36 6.20 13.42
C THR A 375 -38.80 6.09 13.93
N ALA A 376 -39.15 6.81 14.99
CA ALA A 376 -40.50 6.84 15.51
C ALA A 376 -41.59 7.18 14.45
N PHE A 377 -41.20 7.96 13.41
CA PHE A 377 -42.17 8.40 12.36
C PHE A 377 -42.40 7.36 11.25
N ASN A 378 -41.45 6.47 10.99
CA ASN A 378 -41.51 5.52 9.87
C ASN A 378 -41.65 4.06 10.29
N ILE A 379 -41.66 3.76 11.58
CA ILE A 379 -41.66 2.39 12.13
C ILE A 379 -42.82 1.57 11.63
N ASP A 380 -44.05 2.10 11.63
CA ASP A 380 -45.25 1.37 11.21
C ASP A 380 -45.19 1.00 9.73
N ARG A 381 -44.73 1.96 8.89
CA ARG A 381 -44.55 1.72 7.45
C ARG A 381 -43.49 0.66 7.18
N LEU A 382 -42.36 0.75 7.86
CA LEU A 382 -41.25 -0.23 7.70
C LEU A 382 -41.66 -1.59 8.25
N TYR A 383 -42.42 -1.63 9.32
CA TYR A 383 -42.94 -2.87 9.88
C TYR A 383 -43.83 -3.61 8.88
N ALA A 384 -44.74 -2.92 8.19
CA ALA A 384 -45.55 -3.49 7.12
C ALA A 384 -44.70 -4.08 5.99
N LEU A 385 -43.61 -3.38 5.58
CA LEU A 385 -42.69 -3.86 4.54
C LEU A 385 -41.91 -5.10 5.01
N VAL A 386 -41.52 -5.17 6.28
CA VAL A 386 -40.83 -6.31 6.86
C VAL A 386 -41.77 -7.52 6.94
N GLN A 387 -43.03 -7.31 7.30
CA GLN A 387 -44.06 -8.41 7.33
C GLN A 387 -44.29 -9.04 5.95
N ASN A 388 -44.27 -8.22 4.87
CA ASN A 388 -44.37 -8.70 3.50
C ASN A 388 -43.20 -9.61 3.09
N GLY A 389 -42.03 -9.42 3.72
CA GLY A 389 -40.86 -10.24 3.46
C GLY A 389 -40.15 -9.93 2.12
N PRO A 390 -39.20 -10.78 1.69
CA PRO A 390 -38.38 -10.54 0.53
C PRO A 390 -39.03 -10.87 -0.81
N ASP A 391 -40.06 -11.73 -0.83
CA ASP A 391 -40.62 -12.27 -2.07
C ASP A 391 -41.84 -11.46 -2.57
N VAL A 392 -42.47 -10.70 -1.70
CA VAL A 392 -43.66 -9.88 -2.01
C VAL A 392 -43.24 -8.42 -2.19
N TYR A 393 -43.67 -7.80 -3.29
CA TYR A 393 -43.46 -6.38 -3.53
C TYR A 393 -44.71 -5.57 -3.13
N PRO A 394 -44.58 -4.46 -2.38
CA PRO A 394 -43.35 -3.93 -1.74
C PRO A 394 -43.01 -4.69 -0.44
N GLY A 395 -41.71 -4.92 -0.21
CA GLY A 395 -41.22 -5.66 0.94
C GLY A 395 -39.82 -5.23 1.38
N ALA A 396 -39.19 -6.08 2.21
CA ALA A 396 -37.83 -5.87 2.69
C ALA A 396 -37.03 -7.18 2.63
N LYS A 397 -35.71 -7.07 2.46
CA LYS A 397 -34.80 -8.20 2.28
C LYS A 397 -34.06 -8.59 3.57
N SER A 398 -33.59 -7.61 4.31
CA SER A 398 -32.85 -7.82 5.57
C SER A 398 -33.01 -6.65 6.53
N ILE A 399 -32.72 -6.92 7.80
CA ILE A 399 -32.68 -5.93 8.88
C ILE A 399 -31.27 -5.96 9.45
N GLN A 400 -30.64 -4.82 9.58
CA GLN A 400 -29.38 -4.65 10.29
C GLN A 400 -29.69 -4.03 11.65
N ARG A 401 -29.33 -4.74 12.72
CA ARG A 401 -29.51 -4.28 14.10
C ARG A 401 -28.44 -3.28 14.48
N LEU A 402 -28.69 -2.51 15.54
CA LEU A 402 -27.70 -1.56 16.11
C LEU A 402 -26.38 -2.23 16.54
N ASP A 403 -26.43 -3.51 16.93
CA ASP A 403 -25.24 -4.30 17.27
C ASP A 403 -24.43 -4.80 16.05
N GLY A 404 -24.83 -4.41 14.83
CA GLY A 404 -24.20 -4.80 13.59
C GLY A 404 -24.64 -6.15 13.02
N ARG A 405 -25.47 -6.92 13.72
CA ARG A 405 -25.99 -8.18 13.19
C ARG A 405 -26.97 -7.93 12.04
N SER A 406 -26.79 -8.64 10.94
CA SER A 406 -27.71 -8.62 9.80
C SER A 406 -28.59 -9.87 9.81
N ILE A 407 -29.88 -9.66 9.78
CA ILE A 407 -30.93 -10.71 9.78
C ILE A 407 -31.54 -10.74 8.39
N SER A 408 -31.39 -11.87 7.68
CA SER A 408 -32.07 -12.07 6.38
C SER A 408 -33.50 -12.53 6.59
N LEU A 409 -34.46 -11.78 6.05
CA LEU A 409 -35.89 -12.09 6.17
C LEU A 409 -36.32 -13.33 5.37
N LYS A 410 -35.45 -13.87 4.52
CA LYS A 410 -35.73 -15.11 3.77
C LYS A 410 -35.78 -16.35 4.66
N HIS A 411 -35.07 -16.35 5.80
CA HIS A 411 -34.89 -17.51 6.66
C HIS A 411 -35.57 -17.37 8.03
N VAL A 412 -36.23 -16.25 8.26
CA VAL A 412 -36.83 -15.90 9.55
C VAL A 412 -38.33 -15.69 9.39
N ASN A 413 -39.09 -15.98 10.45
CA ASN A 413 -40.51 -15.68 10.46
C ASN A 413 -40.75 -14.18 10.61
N THR A 414 -41.01 -13.51 9.48
CA THR A 414 -41.19 -12.07 9.37
C THR A 414 -42.26 -11.48 10.29
N LYS A 415 -43.31 -12.28 10.63
CA LYS A 415 -44.39 -11.85 11.52
C LYS A 415 -44.00 -11.76 13.00
N LYS A 416 -42.90 -12.39 13.40
CA LYS A 416 -42.39 -12.38 14.78
C LYS A 416 -41.26 -11.40 15.02
N GLU A 417 -40.71 -10.82 13.95
CA GLU A 417 -39.61 -9.87 14.05
C GLU A 417 -40.09 -8.50 14.50
N ILE A 418 -39.48 -7.98 15.53
CA ILE A 418 -39.76 -6.66 16.10
C ILE A 418 -38.67 -5.67 15.63
N LEU A 419 -39.07 -4.51 15.14
CA LEU A 419 -38.17 -3.40 14.79
C LEU A 419 -37.93 -2.53 16.01
N TYR A 420 -36.72 -2.09 16.18
CA TYR A 420 -36.32 -1.13 17.18
C TYR A 420 -35.85 0.17 16.51
N GLU A 421 -36.04 1.30 17.20
CA GLU A 421 -35.49 2.57 16.71
C GLU A 421 -33.99 2.49 16.55
N GLY A 422 -33.49 2.98 15.41
CA GLY A 422 -32.07 2.94 15.05
C GLY A 422 -31.65 1.72 14.21
N ASP A 423 -32.48 0.66 14.11
CA ASP A 423 -32.23 -0.42 13.15
C ASP A 423 -32.24 0.12 11.72
N ILE A 424 -31.57 -0.59 10.80
CA ILE A 424 -31.59 -0.27 9.37
C ILE A 424 -32.33 -1.37 8.63
N VAL A 425 -33.41 -1.01 7.95
CA VAL A 425 -34.18 -1.92 7.11
C VAL A 425 -33.75 -1.76 5.66
N HIS A 426 -33.28 -2.84 5.05
CA HIS A 426 -33.00 -2.91 3.62
C HIS A 426 -34.30 -3.23 2.86
N ARG A 427 -35.10 -2.19 2.60
CA ARG A 427 -36.37 -2.34 1.88
C ARG A 427 -36.20 -2.41 0.37
N HIS A 428 -37.18 -2.93 -0.35
CA HIS A 428 -37.23 -2.87 -1.80
C HIS A 428 -37.26 -1.38 -2.29
N LEU A 429 -36.88 -1.17 -3.55
CA LEU A 429 -37.04 0.13 -4.19
C LEU A 429 -38.52 0.47 -4.31
N LEU A 430 -38.87 1.69 -3.97
CA LEU A 430 -40.22 2.24 -4.09
C LEU A 430 -40.25 3.36 -5.13
N ASP A 431 -41.47 3.68 -5.59
CA ASP A 431 -41.65 4.82 -6.48
C ASP A 431 -41.19 6.13 -5.81
N GLY A 432 -40.45 6.92 -6.55
CA GLY A 432 -39.87 8.17 -6.08
C GLY A 432 -38.46 8.07 -5.48
N ASP A 433 -37.93 6.87 -5.24
CA ASP A 433 -36.55 6.70 -4.75
C ASP A 433 -35.53 7.23 -5.77
N PRO A 434 -34.47 7.93 -5.32
CA PRO A 434 -33.43 8.40 -6.21
C PRO A 434 -32.48 7.25 -6.57
N VAL A 435 -32.20 7.08 -7.86
CA VAL A 435 -31.21 6.14 -8.37
C VAL A 435 -30.25 6.84 -9.34
N LEU A 436 -28.98 6.46 -9.29
CA LEU A 436 -28.00 6.89 -10.26
C LEU A 436 -28.08 6.01 -11.50
N PHE A 437 -28.18 6.63 -12.66
CA PHE A 437 -28.27 5.96 -13.95
C PHE A 437 -27.08 6.36 -14.81
N ASN A 438 -26.34 5.38 -15.35
CA ASN A 438 -25.10 5.60 -16.07
C ASN A 438 -24.94 4.72 -17.29
N ARG A 439 -24.55 5.28 -18.43
CA ARG A 439 -24.10 4.55 -19.61
C ARG A 439 -22.60 4.70 -19.80
N GLN A 440 -21.92 3.59 -20.03
CA GLN A 440 -20.49 3.53 -20.39
C GLN A 440 -20.34 3.54 -21.94
N PRO A 441 -19.35 4.26 -22.48
CA PRO A 441 -18.31 5.07 -21.80
C PRO A 441 -18.86 6.40 -21.28
N SER A 442 -18.48 6.78 -20.05
CA SER A 442 -18.89 8.04 -19.43
C SER A 442 -17.95 9.18 -19.83
N LEU A 443 -18.21 9.82 -20.95
CA LEU A 443 -17.35 10.84 -21.55
C LEU A 443 -17.50 12.22 -20.92
N HIS A 444 -18.65 12.51 -20.30
CA HIS A 444 -18.95 13.77 -19.63
C HIS A 444 -19.86 13.55 -18.43
N ARG A 445 -20.03 14.59 -17.60
CA ARG A 445 -20.81 14.51 -16.35
C ARG A 445 -22.26 14.12 -16.55
N MET A 446 -22.87 14.46 -17.69
CA MET A 446 -24.26 14.11 -18.01
C MET A 446 -24.45 12.63 -18.38
N SER A 447 -23.38 11.86 -18.58
CA SER A 447 -23.46 10.41 -18.76
C SER A 447 -23.84 9.67 -17.47
N MET A 448 -23.91 10.38 -16.33
CA MET A 448 -24.37 9.88 -15.06
C MET A 448 -25.33 10.91 -14.44
N MET A 449 -26.60 10.56 -14.33
CA MET A 449 -27.62 11.44 -13.75
C MET A 449 -28.49 10.68 -12.75
N CYS A 450 -29.12 11.40 -11.86
CA CYS A 450 -30.08 10.89 -10.90
C CYS A 450 -31.50 10.94 -11.48
N HIS A 451 -32.21 9.83 -11.40
CA HIS A 451 -33.62 9.72 -11.76
C HIS A 451 -34.45 9.20 -10.58
N ARG A 452 -35.75 9.52 -10.57
CA ARG A 452 -36.70 8.97 -9.62
C ARG A 452 -37.26 7.64 -10.15
N VAL A 453 -37.25 6.63 -9.33
CA VAL A 453 -37.77 5.30 -9.70
C VAL A 453 -39.25 5.34 -9.92
N ARG A 454 -39.71 4.64 -10.97
CA ARG A 454 -41.10 4.23 -11.18
C ARG A 454 -41.08 2.74 -11.46
N VAL A 455 -41.62 1.94 -10.56
CA VAL A 455 -41.58 0.47 -10.68
C VAL A 455 -42.64 0.01 -11.65
N LEU A 456 -42.22 -0.76 -12.67
CA LEU A 456 -43.07 -1.21 -13.75
C LEU A 456 -42.97 -2.75 -13.95
N PRO A 457 -44.02 -3.42 -14.40
CA PRO A 457 -44.03 -4.89 -14.56
C PRO A 457 -43.31 -5.36 -15.84
N TYR A 458 -42.31 -4.64 -16.31
CA TYR A 458 -41.55 -4.99 -17.49
C TYR A 458 -40.21 -5.60 -17.12
N SER A 459 -39.45 -6.07 -18.11
CA SER A 459 -38.11 -6.66 -17.92
C SER A 459 -36.95 -5.69 -18.30
N THR A 460 -37.26 -4.56 -18.92
CA THR A 460 -36.33 -3.56 -19.41
C THR A 460 -36.48 -2.26 -18.65
N PHE A 461 -35.40 -1.47 -18.55
CA PHE A 461 -35.50 -0.11 -18.09
C PHE A 461 -36.30 0.76 -19.09
N ARG A 462 -37.13 1.62 -18.58
CA ARG A 462 -37.93 2.54 -19.39
C ARG A 462 -37.41 3.95 -19.19
N LEU A 463 -37.22 4.65 -20.33
CA LEU A 463 -36.62 5.97 -20.35
C LEU A 463 -37.35 6.89 -21.32
N ASN A 464 -37.52 8.16 -20.93
CA ASN A 464 -38.04 9.17 -21.86
C ASN A 464 -37.03 9.40 -22.99
N VAL A 465 -37.52 9.45 -24.22
CA VAL A 465 -36.69 9.60 -25.43
C VAL A 465 -35.81 10.85 -25.40
N SER A 466 -36.28 11.94 -24.75
CA SER A 466 -35.50 13.20 -24.64
C SER A 466 -34.19 13.04 -23.87
N VAL A 467 -34.09 12.02 -23.00
CA VAL A 467 -32.92 11.77 -22.13
C VAL A 467 -31.84 10.93 -22.81
N THR A 468 -32.11 10.40 -23.99
CA THR A 468 -31.11 9.59 -24.74
C THR A 468 -29.89 10.38 -25.15
N LYS A 469 -30.01 11.65 -25.52
CA LYS A 469 -28.89 12.52 -25.95
C LYS A 469 -27.80 12.68 -24.90
N PRO A 470 -28.09 13.04 -23.64
CA PRO A 470 -27.06 13.12 -22.60
C PRO A 470 -26.31 11.81 -22.35
N TYR A 471 -26.97 10.66 -22.46
CA TYR A 471 -26.37 9.36 -22.29
C TYR A 471 -25.65 8.84 -23.55
N ASN A 472 -25.83 9.53 -24.68
CA ASN A 472 -25.43 9.05 -26.01
C ASN A 472 -25.91 7.61 -26.23
N ALA A 473 -27.19 7.37 -25.90
CA ALA A 473 -27.84 6.07 -25.93
C ALA A 473 -28.84 5.98 -27.07
N ASP A 474 -28.98 4.81 -27.65
CA ASP A 474 -30.04 4.44 -28.59
C ASP A 474 -30.72 3.15 -28.13
N PHE A 475 -31.77 2.75 -28.84
CA PHE A 475 -32.59 1.60 -28.44
C PHE A 475 -32.30 0.34 -29.31
N ASP A 476 -31.07 0.20 -29.76
CA ASP A 476 -30.60 -0.95 -30.56
C ASP A 476 -30.14 -2.15 -29.72
N GLY A 477 -30.38 -2.13 -28.41
CA GLY A 477 -29.96 -3.15 -27.45
C GLY A 477 -28.97 -2.62 -26.41
N ASP A 478 -28.81 -1.30 -26.32
CA ASP A 478 -27.97 -0.65 -25.31
C ASP A 478 -28.35 -1.12 -23.88
N ARG A 479 -27.32 -1.40 -23.10
CA ARG A 479 -27.45 -1.81 -21.69
C ARG A 479 -26.90 -0.73 -20.80
N ILE A 480 -27.72 -0.25 -19.90
CA ILE A 480 -27.39 0.80 -18.95
C ILE A 480 -27.36 0.27 -17.53
N LEU A 481 -26.49 0.88 -16.70
CA LEU A 481 -26.29 0.55 -15.29
C LEU A 481 -27.17 1.48 -14.45
N SER A 482 -27.96 0.89 -13.55
CA SER A 482 -28.67 1.61 -12.49
C SER A 482 -28.08 1.23 -11.14
N GLN A 483 -27.82 2.22 -10.30
CA GLN A 483 -27.29 2.03 -8.96
C GLN A 483 -28.13 2.76 -7.93
N THR A 484 -28.49 2.08 -6.84
CA THR A 484 -29.10 2.75 -5.68
C THR A 484 -28.03 3.49 -4.91
N GLY A 485 -28.17 4.80 -4.77
CA GLY A 485 -27.26 5.61 -3.99
C GLY A 485 -27.47 5.36 -2.50
N SER A 486 -26.57 4.61 -1.87
CA SER A 486 -26.32 4.79 -0.45
C SER A 486 -25.32 5.92 -0.31
N CYS A 487 -25.79 7.16 -0.29
CA CYS A 487 -24.98 8.24 0.28
C CYS A 487 -24.92 7.99 1.80
N GLN A 488 -23.82 7.42 2.28
CA GLN A 488 -23.35 7.59 3.64
C GLN A 488 -22.46 8.82 3.72
#